data_ba89483b031f3dd70b30b38563da3158
#
_entry.id   ba89483b031f3dd70b30b38563da3158
#
_cell.length_a   1.000
_cell.length_b   1.000
_cell.length_c   1.000
_cell.angle_alpha   90.00
_cell.angle_beta   90.00
_cell.angle_gamma   90.00
#
_symmetry.space_group_name_H-M   'P 1'
#
loop_
_entity.id
_entity.type
_entity.pdbx_description
1 polymer ?
#
loop_
_entity_poly.entity_id
_entity_poly.type
_entity_poly.pdbx_seq_one_letter_code
_entity_poly.pdbx_strand_id
1 'polypeptide(L)'
;MSETRFGFATVEEAVDEIRQGRMIVLVDDEDRENEGDLTLAAEKITPEAINFMAKFGRGLICLALTEQRCDELNLPLMSPINTSVHGTAFCEAIDAKVGVTTGISASDRAITILTAIDPKTRPQDLARPGHMFPLRARNGGVLVRAGQTEASVDLSRIAGLNPSGVICEIMNEDGTMSRVPQLIDFCREHGLKMLTVADLIRYRMQHERYVRRVAEAVLPTRFGEFKMIAYSSDVDHDQHVALIRGDLCGAPPPLVRVHSHCLTGDVFGSTACDCTDLVAKSLEKIAEEGRGVFLYLHHTGRGFTIENAETPGQLPQIHFHSRGQLDREPARQRMVQHESGIGAQILIDLGLKDIRVVTNHPKKVVALEGYGIRIADQVPLNLSTQRPTHQRL
;
A
#
# COMPACT_ATOMS: atom_id res chain seq x y z
N MET A 1 -6.05 21.36 12.47
CA MET A 1 -5.68 22.35 11.43
C MET A 1 -4.42 21.82 10.79
N SER A 2 -4.50 21.29 9.57
CA SER A 2 -3.34 20.75 8.86
C SER A 2 -2.41 21.91 8.50
N GLU A 3 -1.17 21.84 8.94
CA GLU A 3 -0.10 22.65 8.36
C GLU A 3 -0.05 22.33 6.88
N THR A 4 -0.50 23.26 6.04
CA THR A 4 -0.33 23.20 4.59
C THR A 4 1.18 23.17 4.34
N ARG A 5 1.74 22.01 4.06
CA ARG A 5 3.12 21.88 3.58
C ARG A 5 3.21 22.71 2.30
N PHE A 6 3.99 23.78 2.35
CA PHE A 6 4.14 24.71 1.23
C PHE A 6 4.55 23.93 -0.03
N GLY A 7 3.70 23.91 -1.06
CA GLY A 7 3.97 23.25 -2.35
C GLY A 7 3.23 21.92 -2.59
N PHE A 8 2.57 21.33 -1.59
CA PHE A 8 1.81 20.09 -1.77
C PHE A 8 0.30 20.35 -1.81
N ALA A 9 -0.38 19.68 -2.73
CA ALA A 9 -1.84 19.68 -2.86
C ALA A 9 -2.48 18.66 -1.91
N THR A 10 -3.75 18.87 -1.57
CA THR A 10 -4.57 17.80 -1.01
C THR A 10 -4.90 16.76 -2.09
N VAL A 11 -5.36 15.57 -1.68
CA VAL A 11 -5.76 14.52 -2.64
C VAL A 11 -6.97 14.99 -3.46
N GLU A 12 -7.93 15.69 -2.84
CA GLU A 12 -9.09 16.24 -3.52
C GLU A 12 -8.70 17.24 -4.60
N GLU A 13 -7.75 18.13 -4.31
CA GLU A 13 -7.22 19.08 -5.29
C GLU A 13 -6.52 18.37 -6.45
N ALA A 14 -5.69 17.35 -6.16
CA ALA A 14 -5.02 16.56 -7.18
C ALA A 14 -6.01 15.79 -8.06
N VAL A 15 -7.05 15.20 -7.46
CA VAL A 15 -8.14 14.52 -8.16
C VAL A 15 -8.89 15.49 -9.09
N ASP A 16 -9.12 16.73 -8.65
CA ASP A 16 -9.76 17.74 -9.48
C ASP A 16 -8.88 18.15 -10.67
N GLU A 17 -7.56 18.28 -10.49
CA GLU A 17 -6.63 18.52 -11.60
C GLU A 17 -6.71 17.38 -12.64
N ILE A 18 -6.58 16.13 -12.18
CA ILE A 18 -6.65 14.93 -13.03
C ILE A 18 -8.00 14.86 -13.79
N ARG A 19 -9.11 15.11 -13.09
CA ARG A 19 -10.47 15.10 -13.69
C ARG A 19 -10.60 16.14 -14.82
N GLN A 20 -9.98 17.29 -14.65
CA GLN A 20 -9.99 18.38 -15.63
C GLN A 20 -8.95 18.20 -16.74
N GLY A 21 -8.18 17.11 -16.73
CA GLY A 21 -7.13 16.86 -17.74
C GLY A 21 -5.88 17.72 -17.52
N ARG A 22 -5.63 18.17 -16.29
CA ARG A 22 -4.40 18.88 -15.94
C ARG A 22 -3.41 17.94 -15.27
N MET A 23 -2.16 18.10 -15.64
CA MET A 23 -1.04 17.31 -15.13
C MET A 23 -0.72 17.69 -13.68
N ILE A 24 -0.27 16.71 -12.91
CA ILE A 24 0.28 16.91 -11.57
C ILE A 24 1.65 16.25 -11.49
N VAL A 25 2.39 16.53 -10.42
CA VAL A 25 3.61 15.81 -10.05
C VAL A 25 3.28 14.86 -8.90
N LEU A 26 3.53 13.56 -9.08
CA LEU A 26 3.47 12.56 -8.03
C LEU A 26 4.87 12.28 -7.49
N VAL A 27 5.02 12.31 -6.16
CA VAL A 27 6.29 12.04 -5.48
C VAL A 27 6.12 10.82 -4.60
N ASP A 28 7.02 9.85 -4.71
CA ASP A 28 7.05 8.70 -3.84
C ASP A 28 7.94 8.94 -2.59
N ASP A 29 8.09 7.91 -1.77
CA ASP A 29 8.81 7.97 -0.50
C ASP A 29 10.33 8.12 -0.71
N GLU A 30 11.00 8.89 0.16
CA GLU A 30 12.47 9.06 0.17
C GLU A 30 13.21 7.72 0.31
N ASP A 31 12.60 6.76 0.97
CA ASP A 31 13.14 5.41 1.18
C ASP A 31 12.85 4.44 0.00
N ARG A 32 12.15 4.90 -1.06
CA ARG A 32 11.83 4.10 -2.24
C ARG A 32 12.67 4.53 -3.45
N GLU A 33 12.13 5.27 -4.39
CA GLU A 33 12.85 5.84 -5.55
C GLU A 33 13.24 7.29 -5.28
N ASN A 34 12.47 7.97 -4.42
CA ASN A 34 12.60 9.39 -4.11
C ASN A 34 12.58 10.26 -5.39
N GLU A 35 11.62 9.97 -6.26
CA GLU A 35 11.47 10.59 -7.57
C GLU A 35 10.12 11.27 -7.73
N GLY A 36 10.01 12.17 -8.68
CA GLY A 36 8.78 12.83 -9.06
C GLY A 36 8.44 12.54 -10.50
N ASP A 37 7.18 12.12 -10.73
CA ASP A 37 6.65 11.85 -12.05
C ASP A 37 5.59 12.87 -12.45
N LEU A 38 5.70 13.41 -13.66
CA LEU A 38 4.57 14.04 -14.35
C LEU A 38 3.49 12.99 -14.55
N THR A 39 2.27 13.28 -14.10
CA THR A 39 1.17 12.32 -14.10
C THR A 39 -0.08 12.95 -14.68
N LEU A 40 -0.75 12.21 -15.58
CA LEU A 40 -2.02 12.59 -16.19
C LEU A 40 -2.89 11.34 -16.37
N ALA A 41 -4.24 11.49 -16.26
CA ALA A 41 -5.13 10.40 -16.64
C ALA A 41 -4.98 10.09 -18.15
N ALA A 42 -4.85 8.80 -18.49
CA ALA A 42 -4.64 8.40 -19.88
C ALA A 42 -5.82 8.79 -20.80
N GLU A 43 -7.04 8.86 -20.25
CA GLU A 43 -8.24 9.33 -20.97
C GLU A 43 -8.14 10.80 -21.42
N LYS A 44 -7.32 11.60 -20.74
CA LYS A 44 -7.13 13.03 -21.00
C LYS A 44 -5.84 13.33 -21.75
N ILE A 45 -5.14 12.31 -22.24
CA ILE A 45 -3.87 12.51 -22.95
C ILE A 45 -4.06 13.24 -24.28
N THR A 46 -3.13 14.13 -24.57
CA THR A 46 -3.05 14.86 -25.85
C THR A 46 -1.62 14.85 -26.38
N PRO A 47 -1.40 15.13 -27.67
CA PRO A 47 -0.05 15.29 -28.22
C PRO A 47 0.77 16.37 -27.49
N GLU A 48 0.13 17.46 -27.06
CA GLU A 48 0.77 18.54 -26.30
C GLU A 48 1.23 18.05 -24.92
N ALA A 49 0.42 17.23 -24.25
CA ALA A 49 0.79 16.64 -22.96
C ALA A 49 1.99 15.69 -23.09
N ILE A 50 2.00 14.83 -24.10
CA ILE A 50 3.16 13.96 -24.42
C ILE A 50 4.39 14.81 -24.73
N ASN A 51 4.25 15.86 -25.53
CA ASN A 51 5.36 16.74 -25.84
C ASN A 51 5.89 17.48 -24.60
N PHE A 52 5.00 17.90 -23.70
CA PHE A 52 5.39 18.48 -22.41
C PHE A 52 6.19 17.50 -21.57
N MET A 53 5.71 16.25 -21.40
CA MET A 53 6.42 15.20 -20.68
C MET A 53 7.80 14.92 -21.29
N ALA A 54 7.88 14.79 -22.61
CA ALA A 54 9.14 14.54 -23.32
C ALA A 54 10.14 15.69 -23.17
N LYS A 55 9.67 16.94 -23.22
CA LYS A 55 10.51 18.15 -23.18
C LYS A 55 10.98 18.49 -21.78
N PHE A 56 10.07 18.45 -20.81
CA PHE A 56 10.31 18.95 -19.46
C PHE A 56 10.51 17.84 -18.43
N GLY A 57 9.82 16.68 -18.57
CA GLY A 57 10.07 15.50 -17.75
C GLY A 57 11.39 14.84 -18.13
N ARG A 58 11.61 14.59 -19.42
CA ARG A 58 12.83 13.93 -19.98
C ARG A 58 12.97 12.46 -19.62
N GLY A 59 12.07 11.92 -18.80
CA GLY A 59 12.00 10.51 -18.41
C GLY A 59 11.37 9.61 -19.47
N LEU A 60 11.13 8.37 -19.10
CA LEU A 60 10.44 7.41 -19.95
C LEU A 60 8.92 7.57 -19.82
N ILE A 61 8.26 7.96 -20.91
CA ILE A 61 6.80 8.08 -20.91
C ILE A 61 6.18 6.68 -20.91
N CYS A 62 5.48 6.35 -19.83
CA CYS A 62 4.87 5.04 -19.61
C CYS A 62 3.35 5.14 -19.47
N LEU A 63 2.65 4.05 -19.86
CA LEU A 63 1.20 3.90 -19.71
C LEU A 63 0.87 2.91 -18.61
N ALA A 64 0.46 3.39 -17.44
CA ALA A 64 -0.01 2.55 -16.35
C ALA A 64 -1.44 2.04 -16.63
N LEU A 65 -1.60 0.73 -16.61
CA LEU A 65 -2.86 0.01 -16.85
C LEU A 65 -3.17 -0.92 -15.68
N THR A 66 -4.45 -1.20 -15.46
CA THR A 66 -4.86 -2.26 -14.52
C THR A 66 -4.38 -3.64 -15.00
N GLU A 67 -4.21 -4.58 -14.08
CA GLU A 67 -3.90 -5.98 -14.42
C GLU A 67 -4.92 -6.54 -15.39
N GLN A 68 -6.22 -6.30 -15.13
CA GLN A 68 -7.31 -6.75 -15.99
C GLN A 68 -7.12 -6.22 -17.44
N ARG A 69 -6.81 -4.92 -17.60
CA ARG A 69 -6.64 -4.35 -18.94
C ARG A 69 -5.42 -4.92 -19.66
N CYS A 70 -4.34 -5.16 -18.95
CA CYS A 70 -3.17 -5.85 -19.51
C CYS A 70 -3.53 -7.26 -20.01
N ASP A 71 -4.34 -8.01 -19.24
CA ASP A 71 -4.80 -9.35 -19.63
C ASP A 71 -5.73 -9.31 -20.86
N GLU A 72 -6.70 -8.40 -20.89
CA GLU A 72 -7.61 -8.19 -22.04
C GLU A 72 -6.84 -7.87 -23.34
N LEU A 73 -5.78 -7.09 -23.23
CA LEU A 73 -4.91 -6.75 -24.36
C LEU A 73 -3.82 -7.79 -24.63
N ASN A 74 -3.76 -8.87 -23.82
CA ASN A 74 -2.71 -9.89 -23.89
C ASN A 74 -1.31 -9.27 -23.88
N LEU A 75 -1.03 -8.42 -22.86
CA LEU A 75 0.26 -7.75 -22.66
C LEU A 75 1.06 -8.53 -21.60
N PRO A 76 1.96 -9.44 -22.00
CA PRO A 76 2.84 -10.13 -21.08
C PRO A 76 3.87 -9.17 -20.51
N LEU A 77 4.46 -9.55 -19.37
CA LEU A 77 5.64 -8.86 -18.85
C LEU A 77 6.79 -8.93 -19.87
N MET A 78 7.51 -7.82 -20.01
CA MET A 78 8.68 -7.71 -20.89
C MET A 78 9.77 -8.72 -20.55
N SER A 79 9.90 -9.07 -19.28
CA SER A 79 10.79 -10.12 -18.82
C SER A 79 10.02 -11.15 -17.99
N PRO A 80 10.17 -12.46 -18.26
CA PRO A 80 9.54 -13.49 -17.43
C PRO A 80 10.11 -13.56 -16.01
N ILE A 81 11.32 -13.04 -15.81
CA ILE A 81 11.97 -12.92 -14.50
C ILE A 81 12.29 -11.44 -14.28
N ASN A 82 11.53 -10.81 -13.37
CA ASN A 82 11.77 -9.44 -13.01
C ASN A 82 12.78 -9.36 -11.84
N THR A 83 13.97 -8.85 -12.14
CA THR A 83 15.07 -8.65 -11.16
C THR A 83 15.28 -7.18 -10.82
N SER A 84 14.35 -6.27 -11.23
CA SER A 84 14.48 -4.85 -10.90
C SER A 84 14.29 -4.62 -9.41
N VAL A 85 15.05 -3.67 -8.85
CA VAL A 85 15.09 -3.37 -7.41
C VAL A 85 13.69 -3.05 -6.87
N HIS A 86 12.89 -2.29 -7.61
CA HIS A 86 11.54 -1.86 -7.21
C HIS A 86 10.41 -2.69 -7.81
N GLY A 87 10.74 -3.74 -8.58
CA GLY A 87 9.77 -4.68 -9.15
C GLY A 87 8.78 -4.04 -10.13
N THR A 88 9.17 -2.97 -10.84
CA THR A 88 8.33 -2.31 -11.83
C THR A 88 7.94 -3.27 -12.94
N ALA A 89 6.66 -3.46 -13.16
CA ALA A 89 6.10 -4.48 -14.04
C ALA A 89 5.93 -3.96 -15.47
N PHE A 90 7.03 -3.78 -16.18
CA PHE A 90 7.01 -3.44 -17.59
C PHE A 90 6.41 -4.59 -18.40
N CYS A 91 5.44 -4.23 -19.27
CA CYS A 91 4.92 -5.12 -20.30
C CYS A 91 5.61 -4.87 -21.66
N GLU A 92 5.36 -5.74 -22.63
CA GLU A 92 5.81 -5.53 -24.00
C GLU A 92 5.39 -4.16 -24.52
N ALA A 93 6.34 -3.44 -25.13
CA ALA A 93 6.07 -2.12 -25.72
C ALA A 93 5.12 -2.24 -26.91
N ILE A 94 4.25 -1.26 -27.07
CA ILE A 94 3.15 -1.27 -28.06
C ILE A 94 3.10 0.01 -28.91
N ASP A 95 2.51 -0.12 -30.09
CA ASP A 95 2.00 0.99 -30.90
C ASP A 95 0.57 0.65 -31.38
N ALA A 96 -0.25 1.67 -31.64
CA ALA A 96 -1.50 1.46 -32.37
C ALA A 96 -1.18 1.04 -33.80
N LYS A 97 -1.99 0.12 -34.39
CA LYS A 97 -1.81 -0.27 -35.81
C LYS A 97 -2.38 0.74 -36.83
N VAL A 98 -3.29 1.59 -36.36
CA VAL A 98 -4.01 2.54 -37.22
C VAL A 98 -3.87 3.93 -36.65
N GLY A 99 -3.69 4.90 -37.52
CA GLY A 99 -3.65 6.32 -37.16
C GLY A 99 -2.27 6.83 -36.72
N VAL A 100 -1.24 5.98 -36.75
CA VAL A 100 0.14 6.33 -36.41
C VAL A 100 1.05 6.26 -37.60
N THR A 101 2.20 6.94 -37.55
CA THR A 101 3.27 6.89 -38.55
C THR A 101 4.35 5.89 -38.12
N THR A 102 5.41 6.35 -37.45
CA THR A 102 6.49 5.52 -36.95
C THR A 102 6.30 5.11 -35.49
N GLY A 103 5.30 5.64 -34.80
CA GLY A 103 4.97 5.34 -33.41
C GLY A 103 5.58 6.29 -32.36
N ILE A 104 6.72 6.94 -32.66
CA ILE A 104 7.48 7.72 -31.65
C ILE A 104 7.02 9.17 -31.48
N SER A 105 6.32 9.75 -32.46
CA SER A 105 5.89 11.17 -32.38
C SER A 105 4.93 11.36 -31.16
N ALA A 106 4.82 12.58 -30.67
CA ALA A 106 3.87 12.90 -29.59
C ALA A 106 2.43 12.55 -29.99
N SER A 107 2.06 12.77 -31.24
CA SER A 107 0.75 12.40 -31.79
C SER A 107 0.57 10.88 -31.83
N ASP A 108 1.56 10.13 -32.32
CA ASP A 108 1.49 8.67 -32.42
C ASP A 108 1.36 8.01 -31.05
N ARG A 109 2.14 8.50 -30.05
CA ARG A 109 2.07 7.99 -28.68
C ARG A 109 0.72 8.30 -28.02
N ALA A 110 0.17 9.50 -28.22
CA ALA A 110 -1.16 9.85 -27.72
C ALA A 110 -2.24 8.95 -28.34
N ILE A 111 -2.19 8.69 -29.66
CA ILE A 111 -3.10 7.77 -30.34
C ILE A 111 -2.95 6.35 -29.78
N THR A 112 -1.74 5.87 -29.56
CA THR A 112 -1.47 4.54 -28.99
C THR A 112 -2.06 4.42 -27.59
N ILE A 113 -1.88 5.43 -26.74
CA ILE A 113 -2.45 5.45 -25.38
C ILE A 113 -3.98 5.38 -25.44
N LEU A 114 -4.63 6.27 -26.22
CA LEU A 114 -6.08 6.29 -26.35
C LEU A 114 -6.62 4.98 -26.93
N THR A 115 -5.92 4.38 -27.89
CA THR A 115 -6.26 3.06 -28.42
C THR A 115 -6.15 1.99 -27.32
N ALA A 116 -5.07 1.96 -26.57
CA ALA A 116 -4.85 0.96 -25.53
C ALA A 116 -5.91 0.99 -24.42
N ILE A 117 -6.46 2.16 -24.08
CA ILE A 117 -7.47 2.29 -23.02
C ILE A 117 -8.92 2.16 -23.51
N ASP A 118 -9.17 2.23 -24.82
CA ASP A 118 -10.53 2.04 -25.37
C ASP A 118 -11.00 0.60 -25.10
N PRO A 119 -12.12 0.40 -24.38
CA PRO A 119 -12.61 -0.93 -24.05
C PRO A 119 -12.96 -1.80 -25.27
N LYS A 120 -13.08 -1.21 -26.47
CA LYS A 120 -13.33 -1.95 -27.72
C LYS A 120 -12.06 -2.49 -28.35
N THR A 121 -10.88 -1.98 -27.95
CA THR A 121 -9.59 -2.39 -28.51
C THR A 121 -9.25 -3.82 -28.12
N ARG A 122 -8.84 -4.59 -29.09
CA ARG A 122 -8.42 -5.99 -28.99
C ARG A 122 -6.90 -6.13 -29.18
N PRO A 123 -6.29 -7.25 -28.77
CA PRO A 123 -4.85 -7.47 -28.94
C PRO A 123 -4.31 -7.27 -30.35
N GLN A 124 -5.12 -7.61 -31.37
CA GLN A 124 -4.75 -7.44 -32.78
C GLN A 124 -4.71 -5.99 -33.29
N ASP A 125 -5.30 -5.05 -32.55
CA ASP A 125 -5.34 -3.62 -32.92
C ASP A 125 -4.03 -2.91 -32.50
N LEU A 126 -3.16 -3.63 -31.76
CA LEU A 126 -1.87 -3.15 -31.29
C LEU A 126 -0.72 -3.86 -32.03
N ALA A 127 0.29 -3.12 -32.43
CA ALA A 127 1.56 -3.61 -32.94
C ALA A 127 2.56 -3.84 -31.78
N ARG A 128 3.46 -4.80 -31.93
CA ARG A 128 4.51 -5.16 -30.98
C ARG A 128 5.78 -5.56 -31.74
N PRO A 129 6.96 -5.08 -31.31
CA PRO A 129 7.20 -4.04 -30.30
C PRO A 129 6.71 -2.67 -30.76
N GLY A 130 6.70 -1.68 -29.86
CA GLY A 130 6.29 -0.31 -30.14
C GLY A 130 7.07 0.72 -29.30
N HIS A 131 6.53 1.93 -29.23
CA HIS A 131 7.18 3.09 -28.60
C HIS A 131 6.45 3.56 -27.33
N MET A 132 5.33 2.93 -26.96
CA MET A 132 4.70 3.11 -25.64
C MET A 132 4.95 1.91 -24.76
N PHE A 133 5.29 2.19 -23.50
CA PHE A 133 5.68 1.19 -22.49
C PHE A 133 4.54 1.02 -21.48
N PRO A 134 3.71 -0.04 -21.60
CA PRO A 134 2.69 -0.31 -20.61
C PRO A 134 3.32 -0.81 -19.31
N LEU A 135 2.79 -0.33 -18.18
CA LEU A 135 3.10 -0.78 -16.84
C LEU A 135 1.86 -1.45 -16.23
N ARG A 136 2.03 -2.66 -15.72
CA ARG A 136 0.98 -3.42 -15.06
C ARG A 136 0.87 -3.00 -13.60
N ALA A 137 -0.10 -2.16 -13.26
CA ALA A 137 -0.38 -1.76 -11.89
C ALA A 137 -0.91 -2.95 -11.08
N ARG A 138 -0.51 -3.05 -9.82
CA ARG A 138 -0.98 -4.10 -8.91
C ARG A 138 -2.45 -3.89 -8.55
N ASN A 139 -3.23 -4.98 -8.50
CA ASN A 139 -4.57 -4.95 -7.90
C ASN A 139 -4.49 -4.47 -6.45
N GLY A 140 -5.43 -3.61 -6.02
CA GLY A 140 -5.35 -2.90 -4.74
C GLY A 140 -4.59 -1.56 -4.81
N GLY A 141 -3.89 -1.26 -5.92
CA GLY A 141 -3.26 0.03 -6.18
C GLY A 141 -2.19 0.41 -5.17
N VAL A 142 -2.13 1.68 -4.76
CA VAL A 142 -1.12 2.19 -3.81
C VAL A 142 -1.17 1.51 -2.44
N LEU A 143 -2.27 0.86 -2.09
CA LEU A 143 -2.37 0.11 -0.84
C LEU A 143 -1.56 -1.20 -0.87
N VAL A 144 -1.25 -1.73 -2.06
CA VAL A 144 -0.43 -2.93 -2.26
C VAL A 144 1.00 -2.56 -2.65
N ARG A 145 1.16 -1.60 -3.56
CA ARG A 145 2.48 -1.12 -3.99
C ARG A 145 2.48 0.42 -4.05
N ALA A 146 3.25 1.03 -3.15
CA ALA A 146 3.33 2.48 -2.98
C ALA A 146 4.17 3.15 -4.08
N GLY A 147 3.81 2.97 -5.36
CA GLY A 147 4.51 3.51 -6.52
C GLY A 147 3.66 4.44 -7.37
N GLN A 148 4.32 5.27 -8.19
CA GLN A 148 3.68 6.22 -9.11
C GLN A 148 2.78 5.51 -10.13
N THR A 149 3.14 4.29 -10.56
CA THR A 149 2.31 3.44 -11.44
C THR A 149 0.92 3.22 -10.85
N GLU A 150 0.86 2.70 -9.61
CA GLU A 150 -0.39 2.45 -8.91
C GLU A 150 -1.13 3.74 -8.59
N ALA A 151 -0.39 4.78 -8.17
CA ALA A 151 -0.96 6.07 -7.83
C ALA A 151 -1.66 6.75 -9.02
N SER A 152 -1.10 6.66 -10.22
CA SER A 152 -1.70 7.24 -11.43
C SER A 152 -3.02 6.56 -11.81
N VAL A 153 -3.09 5.23 -11.69
CA VAL A 153 -4.31 4.43 -11.90
C VAL A 153 -5.37 4.76 -10.85
N ASP A 154 -4.97 4.83 -9.56
CA ASP A 154 -5.86 5.14 -8.46
C ASP A 154 -6.46 6.55 -8.57
N LEU A 155 -5.65 7.55 -8.88
CA LEU A 155 -6.12 8.93 -9.06
C LEU A 155 -7.10 9.04 -10.23
N SER A 156 -6.81 8.37 -11.35
CA SER A 156 -7.72 8.33 -12.49
C SER A 156 -9.06 7.70 -12.11
N ARG A 157 -9.04 6.57 -11.38
CA ARG A 157 -10.23 5.89 -10.85
C ARG A 157 -11.02 6.78 -9.87
N ILE A 158 -10.36 7.43 -8.93
CA ILE A 158 -10.99 8.33 -7.95
C ILE A 158 -11.58 9.56 -8.64
N ALA A 159 -10.92 10.05 -9.70
CA ALA A 159 -11.44 11.13 -10.53
C ALA A 159 -12.68 10.74 -11.37
N GLY A 160 -13.08 9.45 -11.38
CA GLY A 160 -14.21 8.94 -12.18
C GLY A 160 -13.87 8.75 -13.66
N LEU A 161 -12.59 8.64 -14.00
CA LEU A 161 -12.08 8.41 -15.34
C LEU A 161 -11.68 6.94 -15.54
N ASN A 162 -11.29 6.59 -16.78
CA ASN A 162 -10.71 5.27 -17.04
C ASN A 162 -9.53 5.00 -16.10
N PRO A 163 -9.48 3.85 -15.39
CA PRO A 163 -8.42 3.57 -14.42
C PRO A 163 -7.08 3.27 -15.10
N SER A 164 -6.50 4.30 -15.69
CA SER A 164 -5.23 4.27 -16.41
C SER A 164 -4.54 5.63 -16.32
N GLY A 165 -3.22 5.64 -16.23
CA GLY A 165 -2.43 6.86 -16.11
C GLY A 165 -1.27 6.89 -17.08
N VAL A 166 -0.84 8.10 -17.46
CA VAL A 166 0.42 8.34 -18.16
C VAL A 166 1.37 9.00 -17.18
N ILE A 167 2.55 8.43 -17.03
CA ILE A 167 3.59 8.90 -16.12
C ILE A 167 4.90 9.12 -16.86
N CYS A 168 5.71 10.05 -16.36
CA CYS A 168 7.04 10.33 -16.89
C CYS A 168 7.90 10.93 -15.77
N GLU A 169 9.02 10.33 -15.49
CA GLU A 169 9.97 10.80 -14.47
C GLU A 169 10.50 12.20 -14.83
N ILE A 170 10.85 12.99 -13.81
CA ILE A 170 11.39 14.34 -13.98
C ILE A 170 12.90 14.33 -13.68
N MET A 171 13.69 14.67 -14.68
CA MET A 171 15.13 14.82 -14.59
C MET A 171 15.54 16.29 -14.64
N ASN A 172 16.62 16.61 -13.91
CA ASN A 172 17.31 17.88 -13.98
C ASN A 172 18.01 18.06 -15.35
N GLU A 173 18.49 19.27 -15.66
CA GLU A 173 19.17 19.56 -16.93
C GLU A 173 20.48 18.79 -17.11
N ASP A 174 21.14 18.44 -16.03
CA ASP A 174 22.35 17.63 -16.00
C ASP A 174 22.11 16.12 -16.13
N GLY A 175 20.83 15.70 -16.24
CA GLY A 175 20.42 14.28 -16.36
C GLY A 175 20.29 13.56 -15.02
N THR A 176 20.49 14.21 -13.90
CA THR A 176 20.21 13.62 -12.57
C THR A 176 18.71 13.66 -12.28
N MET A 177 18.24 12.76 -11.41
CA MET A 177 16.82 12.76 -11.03
C MET A 177 16.48 13.96 -10.14
N SER A 178 15.37 14.65 -10.45
CA SER A 178 14.87 15.75 -9.63
C SER A 178 14.32 15.21 -8.31
N ARG A 179 14.67 15.88 -7.21
CA ARG A 179 14.20 15.56 -5.85
C ARG A 179 13.23 16.63 -5.37
N VAL A 180 12.60 16.43 -4.21
CA VAL A 180 11.55 17.32 -3.70
C VAL A 180 11.90 18.82 -3.80
N PRO A 181 13.10 19.30 -3.44
CA PRO A 181 13.41 20.73 -3.58
C PRO A 181 13.32 21.23 -5.03
N GLN A 182 13.89 20.51 -5.99
CA GLN A 182 13.82 20.84 -7.41
C GLN A 182 12.40 20.70 -7.98
N LEU A 183 11.67 19.68 -7.51
CA LEU A 183 10.28 19.44 -7.92
C LEU A 183 9.34 20.58 -7.47
N ILE A 184 9.57 21.19 -6.31
CA ILE A 184 8.82 22.38 -5.85
C ILE A 184 9.05 23.55 -6.82
N ASP A 185 10.30 23.79 -7.23
CA ASP A 185 10.62 24.86 -8.19
C ASP A 185 10.02 24.55 -9.55
N PHE A 186 10.13 23.32 -10.03
CA PHE A 186 9.51 22.85 -11.27
C PHE A 186 7.99 23.05 -11.28
N CYS A 187 7.32 22.66 -10.18
CA CYS A 187 5.87 22.85 -10.03
C CYS A 187 5.48 24.34 -10.07
N ARG A 188 6.30 25.20 -9.45
CA ARG A 188 6.08 26.65 -9.45
C ARG A 188 6.25 27.24 -10.86
N GLU A 189 7.29 26.83 -11.59
CA GLU A 189 7.57 27.31 -12.94
C GLU A 189 6.46 26.93 -13.93
N HIS A 190 5.96 25.70 -13.80
CA HIS A 190 4.97 25.16 -14.75
C HIS A 190 3.51 25.24 -14.26
N GLY A 191 3.26 25.81 -13.10
CA GLY A 191 1.92 25.93 -12.53
C GLY A 191 1.28 24.58 -12.18
N LEU A 192 2.09 23.57 -11.80
CA LEU A 192 1.63 22.23 -11.47
C LEU A 192 1.42 22.07 -9.97
N LYS A 193 0.50 21.18 -9.59
CA LYS A 193 0.32 20.73 -8.21
C LYS A 193 1.15 19.48 -7.96
N MET A 194 1.61 19.31 -6.73
CA MET A 194 2.40 18.16 -6.30
C MET A 194 1.67 17.38 -5.21
N LEU A 195 1.62 16.05 -5.33
CA LEU A 195 1.00 15.14 -4.37
C LEU A 195 1.98 14.04 -3.99
N THR A 196 1.99 13.60 -2.72
CA THR A 196 2.75 12.42 -2.31
C THR A 196 1.91 11.16 -2.43
N VAL A 197 2.55 10.05 -2.80
CA VAL A 197 1.91 8.71 -2.76
C VAL A 197 1.46 8.36 -1.34
N ALA A 198 2.20 8.80 -0.32
CA ALA A 198 1.84 8.58 1.09
C ALA A 198 0.50 9.26 1.48
N ASP A 199 0.23 10.48 0.97
CA ASP A 199 -1.04 11.16 1.22
C ASP A 199 -2.19 10.45 0.51
N LEU A 200 -1.98 9.95 -0.72
CA LEU A 200 -2.98 9.16 -1.44
C LEU A 200 -3.29 7.84 -0.72
N ILE A 201 -2.28 7.13 -0.19
CA ILE A 201 -2.48 5.94 0.64
C ILE A 201 -3.35 6.27 1.84
N ARG A 202 -3.03 7.35 2.57
CA ARG A 202 -3.80 7.78 3.75
C ARG A 202 -5.25 8.11 3.38
N TYR A 203 -5.45 8.83 2.29
CA TYR A 203 -6.77 9.18 1.78
C TYR A 203 -7.60 7.92 1.45
N ARG A 204 -7.05 6.99 0.67
CA ARG A 204 -7.74 5.75 0.32
C ARG A 204 -8.10 4.92 1.55
N MET A 205 -7.16 4.79 2.49
CA MET A 205 -7.38 4.07 3.74
C MET A 205 -8.55 4.65 4.56
N GLN A 206 -8.75 5.97 4.52
CA GLN A 206 -9.83 6.65 5.23
C GLN A 206 -11.18 6.60 4.50
N HIS A 207 -11.18 6.60 3.17
CA HIS A 207 -12.39 6.78 2.36
C HIS A 207 -12.90 5.53 1.66
N GLU A 208 -12.06 4.48 1.53
CA GLU A 208 -12.44 3.23 0.87
C GLU A 208 -12.61 2.09 1.88
N ARG A 209 -13.59 1.22 1.63
CA ARG A 209 -13.74 -0.05 2.35
C ARG A 209 -13.10 -1.16 1.53
N TYR A 210 -12.05 -1.76 2.09
CA TYR A 210 -11.36 -2.91 1.49
C TYR A 210 -11.37 -4.16 2.38
N VAL A 211 -12.08 -4.08 3.51
CA VAL A 211 -12.24 -5.21 4.45
C VAL A 211 -13.69 -5.65 4.48
N ARG A 212 -13.95 -6.97 4.35
CA ARG A 212 -15.29 -7.56 4.32
C ARG A 212 -15.38 -8.75 5.27
N ARG A 213 -16.50 -8.86 6.00
CA ARG A 213 -16.84 -10.08 6.76
C ARG A 213 -17.07 -11.24 5.80
N VAL A 214 -16.47 -12.40 6.12
CA VAL A 214 -16.59 -13.62 5.32
C VAL A 214 -17.44 -14.66 6.05
N ALA A 215 -17.21 -14.85 7.35
CA ALA A 215 -17.87 -15.86 8.14
C ALA A 215 -17.89 -15.48 9.62
N GLU A 216 -18.83 -16.08 10.37
CA GLU A 216 -18.92 -15.96 11.83
C GLU A 216 -19.11 -17.34 12.46
N ALA A 217 -18.51 -17.54 13.63
CA ALA A 217 -18.66 -18.76 14.42
C ALA A 217 -18.48 -18.46 15.91
N VAL A 218 -18.82 -19.44 16.76
CA VAL A 218 -18.40 -19.44 18.17
C VAL A 218 -17.14 -20.27 18.28
N LEU A 219 -16.09 -19.68 18.82
CA LEU A 219 -14.81 -20.33 19.07
C LEU A 219 -14.67 -20.66 20.55
N PRO A 220 -14.74 -21.94 20.96
CA PRO A 220 -14.40 -22.33 22.31
C PRO A 220 -12.90 -22.28 22.53
N THR A 221 -12.46 -21.59 23.58
CA THR A 221 -11.05 -21.48 23.94
C THR A 221 -10.85 -21.84 25.43
N ARG A 222 -9.61 -22.03 25.85
CA ARG A 222 -9.27 -22.21 27.29
C ARG A 222 -9.62 -20.97 28.14
N PHE A 223 -9.88 -19.82 27.53
CA PHE A 223 -10.31 -18.58 28.18
C PHE A 223 -11.84 -18.38 28.12
N GLY A 224 -12.60 -19.38 27.66
CA GLY A 224 -14.02 -19.33 27.43
C GLY A 224 -14.38 -19.17 25.96
N GLU A 225 -15.66 -18.94 25.69
CA GLU A 225 -16.18 -18.80 24.33
C GLU A 225 -16.03 -17.38 23.83
N PHE A 226 -15.58 -17.23 22.59
CA PHE A 226 -15.53 -15.97 21.85
C PHE A 226 -16.37 -16.08 20.57
N LYS A 227 -17.06 -15.01 20.21
CA LYS A 227 -17.58 -14.87 18.84
C LYS A 227 -16.41 -14.59 17.93
N MET A 228 -16.17 -15.43 16.95
CA MET A 228 -15.15 -15.29 15.93
C MET A 228 -15.76 -14.75 14.66
N ILE A 229 -15.19 -13.68 14.10
CA ILE A 229 -15.55 -13.16 12.78
C ILE A 229 -14.29 -13.20 11.91
N ALA A 230 -14.41 -13.87 10.75
CA ALA A 230 -13.38 -13.88 9.73
C ALA A 230 -13.59 -12.74 8.73
N TYR A 231 -12.51 -12.06 8.37
CA TYR A 231 -12.49 -10.96 7.41
C TYR A 231 -11.56 -11.29 6.26
N SER A 232 -11.95 -10.94 5.03
CA SER A 232 -11.07 -10.86 3.87
C SER A 232 -10.71 -9.41 3.59
N SER A 233 -9.55 -9.20 2.99
CA SER A 233 -9.10 -7.89 2.52
C SER A 233 -8.92 -7.91 1.00
N ASP A 234 -9.28 -6.82 0.31
CA ASP A 234 -9.03 -6.66 -1.13
C ASP A 234 -7.59 -6.18 -1.41
N VAL A 235 -6.83 -5.91 -0.36
CA VAL A 235 -5.48 -5.33 -0.41
C VAL A 235 -4.40 -6.40 -0.22
N ASP A 236 -4.68 -7.39 0.62
CA ASP A 236 -3.90 -8.62 0.74
C ASP A 236 -4.86 -9.80 0.51
N HIS A 237 -4.35 -10.96 0.21
CA HIS A 237 -5.16 -12.17 0.06
C HIS A 237 -5.30 -12.94 1.38
N ASP A 238 -4.93 -12.31 2.49
CA ASP A 238 -4.97 -12.92 3.80
C ASP A 238 -6.36 -12.82 4.44
N GLN A 239 -6.66 -13.73 5.35
CA GLN A 239 -7.87 -13.71 6.16
C GLN A 239 -7.52 -13.27 7.57
N HIS A 240 -8.17 -12.23 8.05
CA HIS A 240 -7.99 -11.72 9.40
C HIS A 240 -9.11 -12.19 10.31
N VAL A 241 -8.85 -12.23 11.61
CA VAL A 241 -9.82 -12.75 12.58
C VAL A 241 -10.02 -11.77 13.73
N ALA A 242 -11.28 -11.47 14.04
CA ALA A 242 -11.67 -10.79 15.27
C ALA A 242 -12.33 -11.78 16.23
N LEU A 243 -11.79 -11.91 17.44
CA LEU A 243 -12.38 -12.64 18.55
C LEU A 243 -13.05 -11.65 19.50
N ILE A 244 -14.36 -11.79 19.69
CA ILE A 244 -15.19 -10.84 20.40
C ILE A 244 -15.75 -11.50 21.65
N ARG A 245 -15.66 -10.80 22.77
CA ARG A 245 -16.28 -11.19 24.04
C ARG A 245 -17.31 -10.14 24.45
N GLY A 246 -18.52 -10.59 24.78
CA GLY A 246 -19.60 -9.73 25.28
C GLY A 246 -20.13 -8.69 24.30
N ASP A 247 -20.89 -7.73 24.82
CA ASP A 247 -21.44 -6.61 24.04
C ASP A 247 -20.38 -5.49 23.96
N LEU A 248 -20.13 -5.01 22.76
CA LEU A 248 -19.15 -3.95 22.49
C LEU A 248 -19.70 -2.54 22.72
N CYS A 249 -21.03 -2.40 22.93
CA CYS A 249 -21.67 -1.11 23.15
C CYS A 249 -21.59 -0.65 24.63
N GLY A 250 -21.59 0.65 24.89
CA GLY A 250 -21.71 1.22 26.23
C GLY A 250 -20.36 1.56 26.91
N ALA A 251 -20.43 1.98 28.17
CA ALA A 251 -19.28 2.39 28.98
C ALA A 251 -18.88 1.32 30.01
N PRO A 252 -17.58 1.20 30.35
CA PRO A 252 -16.43 1.85 29.70
C PRO A 252 -16.20 1.32 28.27
N PRO A 253 -15.40 2.00 27.40
CA PRO A 253 -15.07 1.49 26.07
C PRO A 253 -14.44 0.10 26.14
N PRO A 254 -14.67 -0.80 25.15
CA PRO A 254 -14.17 -2.17 25.21
C PRO A 254 -12.65 -2.23 25.13
N LEU A 255 -12.08 -3.29 25.71
CA LEU A 255 -10.66 -3.63 25.54
C LEU A 255 -10.42 -4.08 24.08
N VAL A 256 -9.37 -3.58 23.48
CA VAL A 256 -8.96 -3.98 22.12
C VAL A 256 -7.48 -4.31 22.08
N ARG A 257 -7.17 -5.51 21.60
CA ARG A 257 -5.81 -5.91 21.24
C ARG A 257 -5.74 -6.14 19.75
N VAL A 258 -4.85 -5.41 19.08
CA VAL A 258 -4.44 -5.72 17.69
C VAL A 258 -3.14 -6.49 17.77
N HIS A 259 -3.10 -7.71 17.23
CA HIS A 259 -1.94 -8.58 17.19
C HIS A 259 -1.65 -9.01 15.76
N SER A 260 -0.43 -8.77 15.32
CA SER A 260 0.03 -9.22 14.01
C SER A 260 0.63 -10.62 14.13
N HIS A 261 0.25 -11.51 13.22
CA HIS A 261 0.71 -12.90 13.17
C HIS A 261 2.23 -13.02 13.32
N CYS A 262 2.64 -13.95 14.15
CA CYS A 262 4.04 -14.30 14.35
C CYS A 262 4.18 -15.83 14.45
N LEU A 263 4.44 -16.49 13.31
CA LEU A 263 4.49 -17.95 13.24
C LEU A 263 5.40 -18.57 14.32
N THR A 264 6.60 -18.03 14.49
CA THR A 264 7.57 -18.57 15.45
C THR A 264 7.16 -18.32 16.90
N GLY A 265 6.57 -17.15 17.20
CA GLY A 265 6.08 -16.84 18.55
C GLY A 265 4.74 -17.48 18.84
N ASP A 266 3.73 -17.26 18.00
CA ASP A 266 2.34 -17.66 18.28
C ASP A 266 2.13 -19.17 18.22
N VAL A 267 2.81 -19.87 17.29
CA VAL A 267 2.63 -21.31 17.05
C VAL A 267 3.72 -22.14 17.73
N PHE A 268 4.99 -21.76 17.56
CA PHE A 268 6.13 -22.56 18.08
C PHE A 268 6.63 -22.10 19.44
N GLY A 269 6.06 -21.04 20.03
CA GLY A 269 6.44 -20.56 21.36
C GLY A 269 7.88 -20.05 21.46
N SER A 270 8.39 -19.43 20.38
CA SER A 270 9.75 -18.87 20.34
C SER A 270 10.01 -17.94 21.52
N THR A 271 11.14 -18.13 22.18
CA THR A 271 11.60 -17.27 23.29
C THR A 271 12.28 -15.98 22.81
N ALA A 272 12.48 -15.84 21.50
CA ALA A 272 13.06 -14.62 20.91
C ALA A 272 12.10 -13.42 20.98
N CYS A 273 10.78 -13.65 21.03
CA CYS A 273 9.75 -12.62 21.14
C CYS A 273 8.75 -12.92 22.27
N ASP A 274 7.83 -11.97 22.53
CA ASP A 274 6.77 -12.12 23.56
C ASP A 274 5.41 -12.48 22.98
N CYS A 275 5.33 -12.86 21.70
CA CYS A 275 4.07 -13.02 20.98
C CYS A 275 3.14 -14.04 21.66
N THR A 276 3.64 -15.21 22.06
CA THR A 276 2.86 -16.24 22.78
C THR A 276 2.20 -15.68 24.05
N ASP A 277 3.00 -15.00 24.89
CA ASP A 277 2.50 -14.45 26.16
C ASP A 277 1.51 -13.28 25.90
N LEU A 278 1.78 -12.45 24.89
CA LEU A 278 0.90 -11.35 24.51
C LEU A 278 -0.46 -11.84 24.04
N VAL A 279 -0.52 -12.89 23.21
CA VAL A 279 -1.78 -13.51 22.78
C VAL A 279 -2.54 -14.07 23.98
N ALA A 280 -1.89 -14.92 24.79
CA ALA A 280 -2.53 -15.58 25.93
C ALA A 280 -3.07 -14.56 26.93
N LYS A 281 -2.24 -13.61 27.39
CA LYS A 281 -2.63 -12.61 28.39
C LYS A 281 -3.65 -11.60 27.89
N SER A 282 -3.64 -11.30 26.58
CA SER A 282 -4.68 -10.44 26.01
C SER A 282 -6.05 -11.12 26.02
N LEU A 283 -6.11 -12.39 25.62
CA LEU A 283 -7.36 -13.16 25.63
C LEU A 283 -7.87 -13.38 27.06
N GLU A 284 -6.99 -13.70 28.02
CA GLU A 284 -7.31 -13.81 29.43
C GLU A 284 -7.91 -12.51 29.98
N LYS A 285 -7.23 -11.37 29.74
CA LYS A 285 -7.70 -10.05 30.19
C LYS A 285 -9.04 -9.64 29.61
N ILE A 286 -9.27 -9.94 28.32
CA ILE A 286 -10.56 -9.67 27.68
C ILE A 286 -11.65 -10.59 28.23
N ALA A 287 -11.32 -11.85 28.54
CA ALA A 287 -12.25 -12.79 29.15
C ALA A 287 -12.64 -12.39 30.58
N GLU A 288 -11.65 -11.96 31.41
CA GLU A 288 -11.88 -11.44 32.76
C GLU A 288 -12.74 -10.17 32.77
N GLU A 289 -12.48 -9.24 31.86
CA GLU A 289 -13.31 -8.04 31.68
C GLU A 289 -14.74 -8.40 31.21
N GLY A 290 -14.91 -9.57 30.57
CA GLY A 290 -16.17 -10.01 29.96
C GLY A 290 -16.54 -9.27 28.69
N ARG A 291 -15.69 -8.34 28.20
CA ARG A 291 -15.99 -7.46 27.08
C ARG A 291 -14.74 -6.97 26.38
N GLY A 292 -14.64 -7.18 25.07
CA GLY A 292 -13.53 -6.70 24.26
C GLY A 292 -13.34 -7.44 22.95
N VAL A 293 -12.30 -7.04 22.22
CA VAL A 293 -11.92 -7.58 20.92
C VAL A 293 -10.45 -7.93 20.91
N PHE A 294 -10.14 -9.15 20.53
CA PHE A 294 -8.80 -9.54 20.12
C PHE A 294 -8.77 -9.68 18.60
N LEU A 295 -8.09 -8.75 17.94
CA LEU A 295 -7.95 -8.72 16.49
C LEU A 295 -6.61 -9.35 16.11
N TYR A 296 -6.67 -10.45 15.37
CA TYR A 296 -5.53 -11.17 14.85
C TYR A 296 -5.38 -10.87 13.36
N LEU A 297 -4.33 -10.12 13.01
CA LEU A 297 -3.99 -9.80 11.63
C LEU A 297 -3.05 -10.89 11.10
N HIS A 298 -3.57 -11.72 10.21
CA HIS A 298 -2.78 -12.75 9.56
C HIS A 298 -1.89 -12.11 8.49
N HIS A 299 -0.65 -12.58 8.38
CA HIS A 299 0.27 -12.15 7.35
C HIS A 299 1.24 -13.28 7.03
N THR A 300 1.33 -13.65 5.76
CA THR A 300 2.25 -14.68 5.28
C THR A 300 3.68 -14.20 5.44
N GLY A 301 4.50 -14.93 6.18
CA GLY A 301 5.95 -14.68 6.30
C GLY A 301 6.42 -13.95 7.55
N ARG A 302 5.53 -13.57 8.49
CA ARG A 302 5.97 -13.04 9.78
C ARG A 302 6.44 -14.14 10.72
N GLY A 303 7.51 -13.82 11.45
CA GLY A 303 8.15 -14.70 12.43
C GLY A 303 9.60 -14.96 12.12
N PHE A 304 10.00 -14.88 10.86
CA PHE A 304 11.39 -14.94 10.44
C PHE A 304 11.59 -14.28 9.08
N THR A 305 12.85 -13.90 8.79
CA THR A 305 13.31 -13.44 7.48
C THR A 305 14.45 -14.34 7.02
N ILE A 306 14.59 -14.51 5.71
CA ILE A 306 15.71 -15.25 5.10
C ILE A 306 16.63 -14.21 4.46
N GLU A 307 17.86 -14.15 4.89
CA GLU A 307 18.90 -13.33 4.31
C GLU A 307 19.75 -14.19 3.36
N ASN A 308 19.79 -13.80 2.09
CA ASN A 308 20.57 -14.53 1.10
C ASN A 308 22.06 -14.40 1.40
N ALA A 309 22.81 -15.48 1.21
CA ALA A 309 24.24 -15.46 1.40
C ALA A 309 24.91 -14.57 0.35
N GLU A 310 25.82 -13.69 0.77
CA GLU A 310 26.62 -12.86 -0.12
C GLU A 310 27.68 -13.67 -0.90
N THR A 311 28.02 -14.86 -0.41
CA THR A 311 29.07 -15.72 -1.00
C THR A 311 28.45 -16.95 -1.67
N PRO A 312 28.79 -17.28 -2.93
CA PRO A 312 28.33 -18.48 -3.59
C PRO A 312 28.71 -19.74 -2.79
N GLY A 313 27.72 -20.57 -2.48
CA GLY A 313 27.90 -21.84 -1.75
C GLY A 313 27.63 -21.77 -0.24
N GLN A 314 27.39 -20.59 0.32
CA GLN A 314 26.84 -20.48 1.68
C GLN A 314 25.32 -20.60 1.66
N LEU A 315 24.76 -21.23 2.69
CA LEU A 315 23.30 -21.29 2.86
C LEU A 315 22.77 -19.95 3.38
N PRO A 316 21.57 -19.52 2.93
CA PRO A 316 20.89 -18.37 3.49
C PRO A 316 20.74 -18.47 5.02
N GLN A 317 20.79 -17.34 5.70
CA GLN A 317 20.60 -17.26 7.14
C GLN A 317 19.15 -16.95 7.49
N ILE A 318 18.65 -17.54 8.59
CA ILE A 318 17.31 -17.27 9.10
C ILE A 318 17.43 -16.35 10.31
N HIS A 319 16.78 -15.20 10.24
CA HIS A 319 16.65 -14.26 11.35
C HIS A 319 15.25 -14.33 11.92
N PHE A 320 15.14 -14.63 13.20
CA PHE A 320 13.84 -14.71 13.88
C PHE A 320 13.36 -13.33 14.33
N HIS A 321 12.03 -13.16 14.38
CA HIS A 321 11.42 -12.00 14.99
C HIS A 321 11.90 -11.86 16.42
N SER A 322 12.56 -10.75 16.74
CA SER A 322 13.12 -10.49 18.06
C SER A 322 12.62 -9.17 18.65
N ARG A 323 12.70 -9.05 19.98
CA ARG A 323 12.36 -7.82 20.70
C ARG A 323 13.23 -6.65 20.22
N GLY A 324 12.61 -5.52 19.87
CA GLY A 324 13.31 -4.26 19.58
C GLY A 324 13.88 -4.09 18.17
N GLN A 325 13.82 -5.10 17.28
CA GLN A 325 14.27 -4.98 15.90
C GLN A 325 13.20 -4.44 14.92
N LEU A 326 11.96 -4.29 15.38
CA LEU A 326 10.80 -3.97 14.53
C LEU A 326 10.78 -2.55 13.94
N ASP A 327 11.61 -1.63 14.42
CA ASP A 327 11.37 -0.19 14.21
C ASP A 327 12.37 0.50 13.25
N ARG A 328 13.30 -0.22 12.60
CA ARG A 328 14.40 0.41 11.87
C ARG A 328 14.43 0.20 10.35
N GLU A 329 13.57 -0.63 9.77
CA GLU A 329 13.55 -0.85 8.32
C GLU A 329 12.35 -0.17 7.65
N PRO A 330 12.55 0.63 6.57
CA PRO A 330 11.48 1.34 5.85
C PRO A 330 10.36 0.43 5.31
N ALA A 331 10.72 -0.76 4.82
CA ALA A 331 9.76 -1.77 4.37
C ALA A 331 8.81 -2.23 5.50
N ARG A 332 9.29 -2.26 6.74
CA ARG A 332 8.50 -2.59 7.93
C ARG A 332 7.59 -1.46 8.39
N GLN A 333 7.97 -0.20 8.21
CA GLN A 333 7.10 0.93 8.54
C GLN A 333 5.88 0.96 7.62
N ARG A 334 6.06 0.69 6.33
CA ARG A 334 4.96 0.55 5.35
C ARG A 334 4.03 -0.62 5.72
N MET A 335 4.58 -1.76 6.12
CA MET A 335 3.81 -2.92 6.57
C MET A 335 3.00 -2.60 7.83
N VAL A 336 3.56 -1.86 8.79
CA VAL A 336 2.85 -1.42 10.02
C VAL A 336 1.72 -0.45 9.68
N GLN A 337 1.90 0.44 8.72
CA GLN A 337 0.83 1.34 8.25
C GLN A 337 -0.32 0.56 7.61
N HIS A 338 -0.01 -0.40 6.76
CA HIS A 338 -0.98 -1.26 6.08
C HIS A 338 -1.81 -2.08 7.09
N GLU A 339 -1.15 -2.77 8.02
CA GLU A 339 -1.82 -3.52 9.08
C GLU A 339 -2.67 -2.64 10.00
N SER A 340 -2.21 -1.43 10.28
CA SER A 340 -2.98 -0.46 11.07
C SER A 340 -4.26 -0.06 10.35
N GLY A 341 -4.23 0.08 9.02
CA GLY A 341 -5.39 0.38 8.19
C GLY A 341 -6.42 -0.75 8.17
N ILE A 342 -5.98 -1.99 7.94
CA ILE A 342 -6.85 -3.17 7.99
C ILE A 342 -7.47 -3.31 9.39
N GLY A 343 -6.63 -3.20 10.42
CA GLY A 343 -7.08 -3.27 11.81
C GLY A 343 -8.13 -2.22 12.14
N ALA A 344 -7.90 -0.97 11.73
CA ALA A 344 -8.84 0.12 11.92
C ALA A 344 -10.19 -0.14 11.21
N GLN A 345 -10.16 -0.59 9.95
CA GLN A 345 -11.38 -0.88 9.22
C GLN A 345 -12.19 -2.03 9.83
N ILE A 346 -11.53 -3.06 10.34
CA ILE A 346 -12.23 -4.13 11.08
C ILE A 346 -12.88 -3.57 12.35
N LEU A 347 -12.18 -2.73 13.12
CA LEU A 347 -12.73 -2.14 14.33
C LEU A 347 -13.92 -1.20 14.03
N ILE A 348 -13.84 -0.43 12.94
CA ILE A 348 -14.97 0.42 12.47
C ILE A 348 -16.16 -0.45 12.05
N ASP A 349 -15.92 -1.55 11.33
CA ASP A 349 -16.96 -2.50 10.93
C ASP A 349 -17.64 -3.16 12.14
N LEU A 350 -16.91 -3.35 13.24
CA LEU A 350 -17.45 -3.78 14.53
C LEU A 350 -18.21 -2.67 15.29
N GLY A 351 -18.29 -1.44 14.75
CA GLY A 351 -18.98 -0.29 15.33
C GLY A 351 -18.19 0.44 16.42
N LEU A 352 -16.89 0.18 16.53
CA LEU A 352 -16.03 0.76 17.57
C LEU A 352 -15.56 2.16 17.18
N LYS A 353 -15.87 3.16 18.03
CA LYS A 353 -15.38 4.54 17.91
C LYS A 353 -14.42 4.90 19.06
N ASP A 354 -14.71 4.40 20.26
CA ASP A 354 -13.91 4.60 21.46
C ASP A 354 -13.42 3.24 21.95
N ILE A 355 -12.12 3.12 22.21
CA ILE A 355 -11.51 1.86 22.64
C ILE A 355 -10.49 2.07 23.74
N ARG A 356 -10.26 1.03 24.54
CA ARG A 356 -9.11 0.92 25.45
C ARG A 356 -8.12 -0.08 24.84
N VAL A 357 -6.95 0.42 24.40
CA VAL A 357 -5.98 -0.43 23.71
C VAL A 357 -5.08 -1.18 24.67
N VAL A 358 -5.05 -2.51 24.54
CA VAL A 358 -4.13 -3.37 25.27
C VAL A 358 -2.77 -3.35 24.57
N THR A 359 -1.79 -2.63 25.15
CA THR A 359 -0.46 -2.47 24.53
C THR A 359 0.63 -2.19 25.56
N ASN A 360 1.84 -2.71 25.31
CA ASN A 360 3.05 -2.34 26.01
C ASN A 360 3.93 -1.35 25.22
N HIS A 361 3.46 -0.91 24.03
CA HIS A 361 4.19 -0.01 23.12
C HIS A 361 3.31 1.19 22.71
N PRO A 362 3.24 2.25 23.54
CA PRO A 362 2.32 3.37 23.30
C PRO A 362 2.49 4.08 21.95
N LYS A 363 3.70 4.13 21.41
CA LYS A 363 3.99 4.84 20.13
C LYS A 363 3.33 4.24 18.89
N LYS A 364 2.89 2.96 18.93
CA LYS A 364 2.27 2.27 17.79
C LYS A 364 0.76 2.55 17.64
N VAL A 365 0.18 3.25 18.59
CA VAL A 365 -1.28 3.40 18.73
C VAL A 365 -1.82 4.61 17.94
N VAL A 366 -0.97 5.60 17.67
CA VAL A 366 -1.31 6.85 16.94
C VAL A 366 -1.94 6.60 15.55
N ALA A 367 -1.63 5.46 14.93
CA ALA A 367 -2.15 5.12 13.61
C ALA A 367 -3.69 4.91 13.59
N LEU A 368 -4.32 4.46 14.68
CA LEU A 368 -5.78 4.22 14.73
C LEU A 368 -6.59 5.53 14.82
N GLU A 369 -6.06 6.57 15.45
CA GLU A 369 -6.72 7.86 15.57
C GLU A 369 -6.93 8.54 14.20
N GLY A 370 -5.99 8.31 13.26
CA GLY A 370 -6.10 8.78 11.88
C GLY A 370 -7.33 8.22 11.13
N TYR A 371 -7.92 7.13 11.64
CA TYR A 371 -9.14 6.51 11.08
C TYR A 371 -10.41 6.85 11.87
N GLY A 372 -10.35 7.81 12.79
CA GLY A 372 -11.50 8.23 13.58
C GLY A 372 -11.82 7.32 14.79
N ILE A 373 -10.89 6.43 15.18
CA ILE A 373 -11.00 5.62 16.39
C ILE A 373 -10.29 6.37 17.52
N ARG A 374 -11.03 6.78 18.55
CA ARG A 374 -10.48 7.45 19.72
C ARG A 374 -9.96 6.42 20.74
N ILE A 375 -8.73 6.61 21.19
CA ILE A 375 -8.12 5.81 22.23
C ILE A 375 -8.43 6.47 23.58
N ALA A 376 -9.37 5.88 24.30
CA ALA A 376 -9.79 6.39 25.62
C ALA A 376 -8.77 6.05 26.72
N ASP A 377 -8.05 4.90 26.58
CA ASP A 377 -7.06 4.45 27.56
C ASP A 377 -6.09 3.45 26.92
N GLN A 378 -4.90 3.33 27.53
CA GLN A 378 -3.88 2.35 27.15
C GLN A 378 -3.61 1.43 28.33
N VAL A 379 -3.93 0.16 28.16
CA VAL A 379 -3.90 -0.85 29.21
C VAL A 379 -2.67 -1.75 29.02
N PRO A 380 -1.66 -1.68 29.89
CA PRO A 380 -0.48 -2.52 29.78
C PRO A 380 -0.78 -3.97 30.18
N LEU A 381 -0.01 -4.91 29.61
CA LEU A 381 0.03 -6.31 30.03
C LEU A 381 1.25 -6.54 30.90
N ASN A 382 1.05 -7.14 32.08
CA ASN A 382 2.13 -7.58 32.94
C ASN A 382 2.72 -8.90 32.38
N LEU A 383 3.80 -8.79 31.61
CA LEU A 383 4.55 -9.95 31.15
C LEU A 383 5.47 -10.40 32.28
N SER A 384 5.39 -11.67 32.70
CA SER A 384 6.28 -12.20 33.71
C SER A 384 7.73 -12.19 33.22
N THR A 385 8.60 -11.55 33.99
CA THR A 385 10.05 -11.42 33.69
C THR A 385 10.84 -12.69 33.93
N GLN A 386 10.23 -13.76 34.42
CA GLN A 386 10.93 -15.04 34.71
C GLN A 386 10.98 -15.92 33.46
N ARG A 387 12.06 -15.79 32.71
CA ARG A 387 12.46 -16.78 31.71
C ARG A 387 13.71 -17.49 32.16
N PRO A 388 13.81 -18.82 31.99
CA PRO A 388 15.05 -19.53 32.26
C PRO A 388 16.14 -18.99 31.32
N THR A 389 17.26 -18.59 31.88
CA THR A 389 18.51 -18.30 31.14
C THR A 389 18.95 -19.60 30.47
N HIS A 390 18.61 -19.80 29.22
CA HIS A 390 19.23 -20.85 28.42
C HIS A 390 20.67 -20.41 28.11
N GLN A 391 21.61 -21.16 28.73
CA GLN A 391 23.01 -21.14 28.32
C GLN A 391 23.12 -21.46 26.84
N ARG A 392 23.96 -20.71 26.17
CA ARG A 392 24.34 -20.94 24.75
C ARG A 392 24.84 -22.38 24.64
N LEU A 393 24.22 -23.15 23.73
CA LEU A 393 24.80 -24.36 23.17
C LEU A 393 25.82 -23.96 22.09
#